data_857329c3f5b767da17f0ca742d90b8d6
#
_entry.id   857329c3f5b767da17f0ca742d90b8d6
#
_cell.length_a   1.000
_cell.length_b   1.000
_cell.length_c   1.000
_cell.angle_alpha   90.00
_cell.angle_beta   90.00
_cell.angle_gamma   90.00
#
_symmetry.space_group_name_H-M   'P 1'
#
loop_
_entity.id
_entity.type
_entity.pdbx_description
1 polymer ?
#
loop_
_entity_poly.entity_id
_entity_poly.type
_entity_poly.pdbx_seq_one_letter_code
_entity_poly.pdbx_strand_id
1 'polypeptide(L)'
;MSEIKITVPALSKLQARMSEKWRAFDPEILPMPFAVMDYELAQPIKEILTLLINNSDTGYLGNMPELPNALYHFALSRWQWHIDPSQIKIAPDVGVGVIEIARLLVKSGEKILINTPVYYNFYNWIKELQCVVADAPLKEENLQYSLDLPEIEKAYQTGVRLHILCNPHNPVGSLYRKSDLQNLAELAKRYHVTILSDEIHAPLVYSENTFIPFLSVSDTAKEVGFSFLSATKAFNIAGLKCAQIVAQSEKNLAILNSLPTAVHSRASLFGAVASAVAYKECNDWLDGVIRELDLSRYYLKELVEQFKLPIGYRVPECSYFGWLDLRSANLSGDIAQHFINKGRIAIAPGNFYGPTGSGFIRINFATSRELILDAMTRIRKALT
;
A
#
# COMPACT_ATOMS: atom_id res chain seq x y z
N MET A 1 -6.66 -8.07 28.76
CA MET A 1 -7.14 -8.77 27.54
C MET A 1 -6.08 -9.78 27.17
N SER A 2 -6.46 -11.01 26.79
CA SER A 2 -5.49 -12.01 26.30
C SER A 2 -4.91 -11.53 24.98
N GLU A 3 -3.61 -11.56 24.86
CA GLU A 3 -2.89 -11.14 23.64
C GLU A 3 -3.31 -12.03 22.46
N ILE A 4 -3.79 -11.42 21.36
CA ILE A 4 -4.17 -12.18 20.18
C ILE A 4 -2.89 -12.72 19.52
N LYS A 5 -2.77 -14.03 19.44
CA LYS A 5 -1.67 -14.70 18.78
C LYS A 5 -1.90 -14.71 17.27
N ILE A 6 -0.99 -14.08 16.52
CA ILE A 6 -0.96 -14.14 15.06
C ILE A 6 -0.27 -15.43 14.62
N THR A 7 -0.92 -16.17 13.74
CA THR A 7 -0.42 -17.48 13.28
C THR A 7 -0.18 -17.49 11.78
N VAL A 8 0.88 -18.18 11.37
CA VAL A 8 1.16 -18.50 9.97
C VAL A 8 0.90 -20.00 9.79
N PRO A 9 0.08 -20.41 8.83
CA PRO A 9 -0.12 -21.82 8.52
C PRO A 9 1.19 -22.49 8.06
N ALA A 10 1.29 -23.80 8.25
CA ALA A 10 2.41 -24.60 7.70
C ALA A 10 2.56 -24.38 6.19
N LEU A 11 3.79 -24.47 5.68
CA LEU A 11 4.11 -24.21 4.26
C LEU A 11 3.22 -25.00 3.30
N SER A 12 2.91 -26.28 3.59
CA SER A 12 2.01 -27.10 2.77
C SER A 12 0.61 -26.54 2.65
N LYS A 13 0.08 -25.92 3.72
CA LYS A 13 -1.23 -25.23 3.69
C LYS A 13 -1.15 -23.90 2.91
N LEU A 14 -0.03 -23.18 2.99
CA LEU A 14 0.20 -21.99 2.20
C LEU A 14 0.25 -22.31 0.71
N GLN A 15 1.00 -23.33 0.33
CA GLN A 15 1.13 -23.82 -1.06
C GLN A 15 -0.21 -24.33 -1.64
N ALA A 16 -1.14 -24.77 -0.80
CA ALA A 16 -2.49 -25.15 -1.22
C ALA A 16 -3.42 -23.95 -1.49
N ARG A 17 -3.02 -22.72 -1.13
CA ARG A 17 -3.83 -21.52 -1.38
C ARG A 17 -3.99 -21.25 -2.88
N MET A 18 -5.19 -20.76 -3.26
CA MET A 18 -5.55 -20.46 -4.64
C MET A 18 -5.11 -19.05 -5.09
N SER A 19 -4.58 -18.23 -4.18
CA SER A 19 -4.17 -16.85 -4.47
C SER A 19 -2.91 -16.80 -5.33
N GLU A 20 -2.75 -15.70 -6.06
CA GLU A 20 -1.65 -15.46 -6.99
C GLU A 20 -0.28 -15.71 -6.34
N LYS A 21 -0.06 -15.24 -5.10
CA LYS A 21 1.21 -15.44 -4.38
C LYS A 21 1.70 -16.89 -4.42
N TRP A 22 0.80 -17.85 -4.20
CA TRP A 22 1.15 -19.26 -4.07
C TRP A 22 0.94 -20.08 -5.35
N ARG A 23 0.50 -19.43 -6.46
CA ARG A 23 0.29 -20.05 -7.77
C ARG A 23 1.10 -19.48 -8.91
N ALA A 24 1.75 -18.33 -8.70
CA ALA A 24 2.49 -17.65 -9.76
C ALA A 24 3.80 -18.36 -10.14
N PHE A 25 4.32 -19.22 -9.28
CA PHE A 25 5.60 -19.91 -9.47
C PHE A 25 5.49 -21.39 -9.12
N ASP A 26 6.46 -22.17 -9.61
CA ASP A 26 6.60 -23.57 -9.21
C ASP A 26 6.74 -23.71 -7.68
N PRO A 27 6.24 -24.82 -7.08
CA PRO A 27 6.22 -25.00 -5.63
C PRO A 27 7.60 -24.92 -4.94
N GLU A 28 8.69 -25.13 -5.69
CA GLU A 28 10.08 -25.03 -5.19
C GLU A 28 10.55 -23.58 -5.02
N ILE A 29 9.87 -22.61 -5.67
CA ILE A 29 10.24 -21.20 -5.65
C ILE A 29 9.47 -20.52 -4.52
N LEU A 30 10.21 -19.95 -3.56
CA LEU A 30 9.60 -19.20 -2.46
C LEU A 30 9.09 -17.83 -2.95
N PRO A 31 7.77 -17.54 -2.88
CA PRO A 31 7.20 -16.32 -3.46
C PRO A 31 7.21 -15.15 -2.48
N MET A 32 8.16 -14.23 -2.59
CA MET A 32 8.29 -13.04 -1.74
C MET A 32 7.91 -11.68 -2.38
N PRO A 33 7.46 -11.58 -3.68
CA PRO A 33 7.23 -10.27 -4.27
C PRO A 33 5.85 -9.67 -3.98
N PHE A 34 4.85 -10.50 -3.62
CA PHE A 34 3.45 -10.09 -3.55
C PHE A 34 3.08 -9.35 -2.27
N ALA A 35 2.15 -8.40 -2.38
CA ALA A 35 1.60 -7.64 -1.26
C ALA A 35 0.43 -8.38 -0.59
N VAL A 36 0.68 -9.61 -0.13
CA VAL A 36 -0.27 -10.51 0.56
C VAL A 36 0.46 -11.14 1.74
N MET A 37 -0.16 -11.10 2.93
CA MET A 37 0.38 -11.72 4.13
C MET A 37 0.11 -13.24 4.16
N ASP A 38 0.94 -13.99 4.85
CA ASP A 38 0.70 -15.41 5.08
C ASP A 38 -0.10 -15.69 6.36
N TYR A 39 -0.35 -14.67 7.18
CA TYR A 39 -1.14 -14.78 8.41
C TYR A 39 -2.56 -15.28 8.16
N GLU A 40 -3.13 -15.95 9.15
CA GLU A 40 -4.54 -16.28 9.15
C GLU A 40 -5.40 -15.02 9.31
N LEU A 41 -6.61 -15.03 8.71
CA LEU A 41 -7.55 -13.93 8.86
C LEU A 41 -8.03 -13.80 10.31
N ALA A 42 -8.38 -12.58 10.70
CA ALA A 42 -9.06 -12.28 11.94
C ALA A 42 -10.37 -13.09 12.05
N GLN A 43 -10.65 -13.61 13.25
CA GLN A 43 -11.80 -14.47 13.48
C GLN A 43 -13.14 -13.78 13.13
N PRO A 44 -13.40 -12.51 13.50
CA PRO A 44 -14.63 -11.82 13.10
C PRO A 44 -14.83 -11.75 11.57
N ILE A 45 -13.73 -11.58 10.81
CA ILE A 45 -13.80 -11.58 9.34
C ILE A 45 -14.18 -12.98 8.81
N LYS A 46 -13.60 -14.06 9.36
CA LYS A 46 -13.98 -15.43 8.96
C LYS A 46 -15.45 -15.69 9.25
N GLU A 47 -15.93 -15.27 10.40
CA GLU A 47 -17.32 -15.49 10.85
C GLU A 47 -18.32 -14.77 9.95
N ILE A 48 -18.12 -13.48 9.67
CA ILE A 48 -19.04 -12.72 8.83
C ILE A 48 -19.08 -13.25 7.39
N LEU A 49 -17.93 -13.61 6.81
CA LEU A 49 -17.89 -14.20 5.47
C LEU A 49 -18.61 -15.55 5.42
N THR A 50 -18.43 -16.37 6.45
CA THR A 50 -19.12 -17.65 6.57
C THR A 50 -20.64 -17.46 6.72
N LEU A 51 -21.06 -16.45 7.49
CA LEU A 51 -22.47 -16.10 7.65
C LEU A 51 -23.12 -15.71 6.32
N LEU A 52 -22.48 -14.85 5.53
CA LEU A 52 -22.98 -14.45 4.21
C LEU A 52 -23.15 -15.68 3.29
N ILE A 53 -22.15 -16.57 3.27
CA ILE A 53 -22.22 -17.81 2.47
C ILE A 53 -23.37 -18.72 2.93
N ASN A 54 -23.50 -18.95 4.23
CA ASN A 54 -24.54 -19.82 4.80
C ASN A 54 -25.94 -19.27 4.54
N ASN A 55 -26.10 -17.95 4.49
CA ASN A 55 -27.37 -17.30 4.17
C ASN A 55 -27.61 -17.16 2.65
N SER A 56 -26.69 -17.65 1.81
CA SER A 56 -26.73 -17.45 0.36
C SER A 56 -26.82 -15.96 -0.05
N ASP A 57 -26.27 -15.07 0.79
CA ASP A 57 -26.26 -13.62 0.55
C ASP A 57 -25.04 -13.23 -0.30
N THR A 58 -25.18 -13.44 -1.60
CA THR A 58 -24.14 -13.23 -2.62
C THR A 58 -24.56 -12.20 -3.68
N GLY A 59 -25.47 -11.31 -3.31
CA GLY A 59 -26.03 -10.28 -4.20
C GLY A 59 -25.09 -9.10 -4.44
N TYR A 60 -25.64 -8.06 -5.08
CA TYR A 60 -24.92 -6.81 -5.32
C TYR A 60 -24.82 -5.98 -4.04
N LEU A 61 -23.74 -5.19 -3.95
CA LEU A 61 -23.62 -4.19 -2.89
C LEU A 61 -24.71 -3.12 -3.06
N GLY A 62 -25.56 -2.99 -2.03
CA GLY A 62 -26.56 -1.94 -1.91
C GLY A 62 -26.04 -0.73 -1.12
N ASN A 63 -26.98 0.02 -0.52
CA ASN A 63 -26.63 1.05 0.45
C ASN A 63 -26.03 0.38 1.70
N MET A 64 -24.83 0.79 2.08
CA MET A 64 -24.10 0.19 3.19
C MET A 64 -23.45 1.27 4.06
N PRO A 65 -24.20 1.97 4.91
CA PRO A 65 -23.68 3.02 5.79
C PRO A 65 -22.73 2.47 6.87
N GLU A 66 -22.72 1.16 7.13
CA GLU A 66 -21.87 0.51 8.13
C GLU A 66 -20.38 0.71 7.82
N LEU A 67 -19.98 0.66 6.56
CA LEU A 67 -18.57 0.78 6.19
C LEU A 67 -18.04 2.21 6.35
N PRO A 68 -18.68 3.28 5.84
CA PRO A 68 -18.27 4.66 6.13
C PRO A 68 -18.24 4.99 7.62
N ASN A 69 -19.23 4.52 8.39
CA ASN A 69 -19.26 4.71 9.85
C ASN A 69 -18.11 3.97 10.54
N ALA A 70 -17.82 2.72 10.15
CA ALA A 70 -16.70 1.97 10.71
C ALA A 70 -15.36 2.65 10.40
N LEU A 71 -15.16 3.14 9.16
CA LEU A 71 -13.96 3.90 8.80
C LEU A 71 -13.84 5.20 9.59
N TYR A 72 -14.93 5.95 9.79
CA TYR A 72 -14.91 7.15 10.64
C TYR A 72 -14.37 6.85 12.04
N HIS A 73 -14.93 5.84 12.71
CA HIS A 73 -14.50 5.47 14.07
C HIS A 73 -13.05 4.96 14.10
N PHE A 74 -12.66 4.18 13.09
CA PHE A 74 -11.28 3.70 12.95
C PHE A 74 -10.30 4.86 12.74
N ALA A 75 -10.57 5.78 11.82
CA ALA A 75 -9.73 6.93 11.54
C ALA A 75 -9.61 7.87 12.74
N LEU A 76 -10.73 8.10 13.45
CA LEU A 76 -10.74 8.90 14.66
C LEU A 76 -9.85 8.27 15.76
N SER A 77 -9.99 6.98 16.00
CA SER A 77 -9.24 6.27 17.06
C SER A 77 -7.76 6.11 16.74
N ARG A 78 -7.40 5.81 15.48
CA ARG A 78 -6.02 5.50 15.07
C ARG A 78 -5.20 6.73 14.69
N TRP A 79 -5.85 7.73 14.07
CA TRP A 79 -5.16 8.86 13.46
C TRP A 79 -5.66 10.22 13.93
N GLN A 80 -6.63 10.25 14.87
CA GLN A 80 -7.31 11.49 15.32
C GLN A 80 -7.88 12.31 14.14
N TRP A 81 -8.26 11.60 13.06
CA TRP A 81 -8.78 12.20 11.86
C TRP A 81 -10.31 12.12 11.83
N HIS A 82 -10.95 13.29 11.79
CA HIS A 82 -12.40 13.42 11.70
C HIS A 82 -12.83 13.40 10.23
N ILE A 83 -13.61 12.40 9.84
CA ILE A 83 -14.18 12.22 8.51
C ILE A 83 -15.70 12.07 8.70
N ASP A 84 -16.51 12.97 8.16
CA ASP A 84 -17.95 12.73 8.13
C ASP A 84 -18.24 11.52 7.21
N PRO A 85 -19.05 10.53 7.62
CA PRO A 85 -19.39 9.39 6.77
C PRO A 85 -19.94 9.76 5.38
N SER A 86 -20.61 10.93 5.25
CA SER A 86 -21.08 11.46 3.96
C SER A 86 -19.95 11.87 3.01
N GLN A 87 -18.73 12.05 3.52
CA GLN A 87 -17.53 12.40 2.77
C GLN A 87 -16.80 11.17 2.19
N ILE A 88 -17.37 9.97 2.39
CA ILE A 88 -16.77 8.69 2.00
C ILE A 88 -17.60 8.04 0.90
N LYS A 89 -16.94 7.62 -0.18
CA LYS A 89 -17.56 6.78 -1.24
C LYS A 89 -16.83 5.44 -1.32
N ILE A 90 -17.61 4.38 -1.53
CA ILE A 90 -17.09 3.02 -1.72
C ILE A 90 -16.69 2.84 -3.19
N ALA A 91 -15.54 2.20 -3.42
CA ALA A 91 -15.01 1.82 -4.73
C ALA A 91 -14.53 0.36 -4.71
N PRO A 92 -14.37 -0.31 -5.88
CA PRO A 92 -13.90 -1.69 -5.94
C PRO A 92 -12.50 -1.90 -5.38
N ASP A 93 -11.58 -1.00 -5.68
CA ASP A 93 -10.24 -0.95 -5.09
C ASP A 93 -9.65 0.47 -5.23
N VAL A 94 -8.50 0.69 -4.61
CA VAL A 94 -7.82 2.00 -4.64
C VAL A 94 -7.47 2.42 -6.06
N GLY A 95 -6.98 1.48 -6.90
CA GLY A 95 -6.60 1.78 -8.27
C GLY A 95 -7.78 2.26 -9.12
N VAL A 96 -8.92 1.57 -9.02
CA VAL A 96 -10.16 2.02 -9.69
C VAL A 96 -10.58 3.39 -9.15
N GLY A 97 -10.54 3.60 -7.84
CA GLY A 97 -10.88 4.88 -7.23
C GLY A 97 -10.00 6.02 -7.74
N VAL A 98 -8.67 5.82 -7.79
CA VAL A 98 -7.71 6.80 -8.31
C VAL A 98 -7.97 7.10 -9.79
N ILE A 99 -8.14 6.06 -10.63
CA ILE A 99 -8.37 6.21 -12.07
C ILE A 99 -9.67 6.97 -12.32
N GLU A 100 -10.76 6.64 -11.64
CA GLU A 100 -12.07 7.26 -11.90
C GLU A 100 -12.13 8.71 -11.41
N ILE A 101 -11.49 9.06 -10.30
CA ILE A 101 -11.32 10.47 -9.90
C ILE A 101 -10.42 11.20 -10.91
N ALA A 102 -9.32 10.59 -11.32
CA ALA A 102 -8.40 11.19 -12.28
C ALA A 102 -9.07 11.48 -13.63
N ARG A 103 -9.94 10.57 -14.14
CA ARG A 103 -10.72 10.78 -15.38
C ARG A 103 -11.58 12.04 -15.39
N LEU A 104 -12.03 12.49 -14.19
CA LEU A 104 -12.80 13.72 -14.05
C LEU A 104 -11.92 14.98 -13.99
N LEU A 105 -10.60 14.82 -13.78
CA LEU A 105 -9.68 15.92 -13.48
C LEU A 105 -8.65 16.17 -14.57
N VAL A 106 -8.31 15.15 -15.38
CA VAL A 106 -7.29 15.26 -16.45
C VAL A 106 -7.80 14.83 -17.79
N LYS A 107 -7.14 15.33 -18.84
CA LYS A 107 -7.33 14.93 -20.23
C LYS A 107 -6.12 14.12 -20.71
N SER A 108 -6.34 13.32 -21.77
CA SER A 108 -5.26 12.63 -22.47
C SER A 108 -4.12 13.61 -22.82
N GLY A 109 -2.87 13.19 -22.59
CA GLY A 109 -1.67 13.99 -22.81
C GLY A 109 -1.26 14.92 -21.66
N GLU A 110 -2.11 15.15 -20.66
CA GLU A 110 -1.73 15.94 -19.48
C GLU A 110 -0.77 15.16 -18.56
N LYS A 111 0.00 15.88 -17.75
CA LYS A 111 1.03 15.30 -16.90
C LYS A 111 0.48 14.93 -15.53
N ILE A 112 0.86 13.73 -15.08
CA ILE A 112 0.61 13.23 -13.72
C ILE A 112 1.94 12.96 -13.06
N LEU A 113 2.17 13.54 -11.86
CA LEU A 113 3.39 13.37 -11.09
C LEU A 113 3.31 12.12 -10.21
N ILE A 114 4.45 11.46 -10.10
CA ILE A 114 4.74 10.41 -9.11
C ILE A 114 6.11 10.66 -8.49
N ASN A 115 6.41 10.01 -7.35
CA ASN A 115 7.71 10.13 -6.65
C ASN A 115 8.40 8.77 -6.64
N THR A 116 9.33 8.54 -7.55
CA THR A 116 10.08 7.28 -7.62
C THR A 116 11.16 7.17 -6.53
N PRO A 117 11.47 5.90 -6.09
CA PRO A 117 10.86 4.62 -6.46
C PRO A 117 9.45 4.48 -5.86
N VAL A 118 8.46 4.08 -6.66
CA VAL A 118 7.05 4.02 -6.25
C VAL A 118 6.34 2.81 -6.82
N TYR A 119 5.22 2.43 -6.23
CA TYR A 119 4.38 1.31 -6.65
C TYR A 119 4.12 1.33 -8.16
N TYR A 120 4.52 0.25 -8.83
CA TYR A 120 4.57 0.16 -10.30
C TYR A 120 3.20 0.35 -10.98
N ASN A 121 2.09 0.07 -10.31
CA ASN A 121 0.78 0.31 -10.90
C ASN A 121 0.45 1.79 -11.09
N PHE A 122 1.15 2.72 -10.45
CA PHE A 122 0.98 4.14 -10.76
C PHE A 122 1.30 4.43 -12.23
N TYR A 123 2.33 3.79 -12.78
CA TYR A 123 2.62 3.88 -14.22
C TYR A 123 1.50 3.30 -15.09
N ASN A 124 0.93 2.15 -14.68
CA ASN A 124 -0.17 1.53 -15.41
C ASN A 124 -1.44 2.40 -15.37
N TRP A 125 -1.76 3.03 -14.22
CA TRP A 125 -2.89 3.94 -14.09
C TRP A 125 -2.74 5.18 -14.98
N ILE A 126 -1.53 5.78 -15.00
CA ILE A 126 -1.23 6.94 -15.86
C ILE A 126 -1.33 6.56 -17.34
N LYS A 127 -0.82 5.39 -17.71
CA LYS A 127 -0.94 4.84 -19.07
C LYS A 127 -2.40 4.61 -19.48
N GLU A 128 -3.23 4.05 -18.59
CA GLU A 128 -4.66 3.84 -18.82
C GLU A 128 -5.41 5.16 -19.04
N LEU A 129 -5.01 6.22 -18.34
CA LEU A 129 -5.53 7.57 -18.50
C LEU A 129 -5.00 8.26 -19.78
N GLN A 130 -4.10 7.62 -20.53
CA GLN A 130 -3.40 8.20 -21.67
C GLN A 130 -2.66 9.50 -21.32
N CYS A 131 -2.20 9.62 -20.07
CA CYS A 131 -1.47 10.75 -19.53
C CYS A 131 0.04 10.52 -19.60
N VAL A 132 0.80 11.58 -19.36
CA VAL A 132 2.27 11.55 -19.37
C VAL A 132 2.78 11.49 -17.94
N VAL A 133 3.70 10.57 -17.67
CA VAL A 133 4.38 10.50 -16.38
C VAL A 133 5.32 11.69 -16.23
N ALA A 134 5.13 12.45 -15.16
CA ALA A 134 6.15 13.35 -14.61
C ALA A 134 6.73 12.66 -13.36
N ASP A 135 8.03 12.76 -13.16
CA ASP A 135 8.71 12.16 -12.01
C ASP A 135 9.46 13.24 -11.21
N ALA A 136 9.26 13.23 -9.90
CA ALA A 136 10.09 13.94 -8.96
C ALA A 136 10.59 12.92 -7.93
N PRO A 137 11.76 12.32 -8.15
CA PRO A 137 12.27 11.26 -7.31
C PRO A 137 12.32 11.66 -5.83
N LEU A 138 12.10 10.68 -4.94
CA LEU A 138 12.35 10.90 -3.53
C LEU A 138 13.83 11.22 -3.29
N LYS A 139 14.10 12.10 -2.34
CA LYS A 139 15.44 12.31 -1.84
C LYS A 139 15.87 11.10 -1.02
N GLU A 140 17.00 10.47 -1.38
CA GLU A 140 17.60 9.35 -0.65
C GLU A 140 18.82 9.84 0.12
N GLU A 141 18.86 9.61 1.42
CA GLU A 141 20.03 9.82 2.28
C GLU A 141 20.20 8.59 3.20
N ASN A 142 21.25 7.80 2.97
CA ASN A 142 21.54 6.58 3.75
C ASN A 142 20.32 5.61 3.81
N LEU A 143 19.69 5.35 2.68
CA LEU A 143 18.46 4.53 2.54
C LEU A 143 17.24 5.10 3.28
N GLN A 144 17.29 6.33 3.74
CA GLN A 144 16.14 7.08 4.19
C GLN A 144 15.59 7.90 3.03
N TYR A 145 14.27 7.84 2.86
CA TYR A 145 13.60 8.51 1.76
C TYR A 145 12.64 9.58 2.27
N SER A 146 12.59 10.71 1.58
CA SER A 146 11.71 11.84 1.88
C SER A 146 11.25 12.54 0.61
N LEU A 147 10.19 13.34 0.69
CA LEU A 147 9.77 14.19 -0.42
C LEU A 147 10.86 15.25 -0.72
N ASP A 148 11.21 15.36 -2.00
CA ASP A 148 12.05 16.45 -2.49
C ASP A 148 11.16 17.61 -2.98
N LEU A 149 10.73 18.46 -2.05
CA LEU A 149 9.82 19.56 -2.36
C LEU A 149 10.34 20.50 -3.45
N PRO A 150 11.63 20.87 -3.51
CA PRO A 150 12.21 21.61 -4.64
C PRO A 150 12.03 20.91 -5.99
N GLU A 151 12.28 19.60 -6.09
CA GLU A 151 12.09 18.85 -7.34
C GLU A 151 10.59 18.70 -7.70
N ILE A 152 9.73 18.54 -6.70
CA ILE A 152 8.27 18.55 -6.91
C ILE A 152 7.82 19.91 -7.47
N GLU A 153 8.32 21.02 -6.92
CA GLU A 153 7.98 22.37 -7.40
C GLU A 153 8.42 22.56 -8.85
N LYS A 154 9.64 22.15 -9.20
CA LYS A 154 10.13 22.18 -10.59
C LYS A 154 9.22 21.37 -11.53
N ALA A 155 8.81 20.17 -11.09
CA ALA A 155 7.89 19.36 -11.87
C ALA A 155 6.53 20.06 -12.05
N TYR A 156 5.96 20.67 -11.00
CA TYR A 156 4.69 21.41 -11.08
C TYR A 156 4.78 22.58 -12.07
N GLN A 157 5.89 23.30 -12.13
CA GLN A 157 6.16 24.37 -13.10
C GLN A 157 6.07 23.90 -14.57
N THR A 158 6.20 22.60 -14.83
CA THR A 158 6.08 22.05 -16.19
C THR A 158 4.61 21.80 -16.62
N GLY A 159 3.63 22.19 -15.80
CA GLY A 159 2.21 22.02 -16.09
C GLY A 159 1.62 20.66 -15.68
N VAL A 160 2.13 20.06 -14.60
CA VAL A 160 1.50 18.89 -13.95
C VAL A 160 0.09 19.25 -13.50
N ARG A 161 -0.88 18.35 -13.70
CA ARG A 161 -2.28 18.53 -13.32
C ARG A 161 -2.69 17.70 -12.10
N LEU A 162 -2.12 16.50 -11.96
CA LEU A 162 -2.34 15.60 -10.83
C LEU A 162 -1.01 15.14 -10.25
N HIS A 163 -1.01 14.85 -8.97
CA HIS A 163 0.07 14.18 -8.27
C HIS A 163 -0.50 12.96 -7.54
N ILE A 164 -0.07 11.75 -7.89
CA ILE A 164 -0.42 10.53 -7.16
C ILE A 164 0.63 10.34 -6.07
N LEU A 165 0.25 10.62 -4.84
CA LEU A 165 1.08 10.51 -3.65
C LEU A 165 0.92 9.13 -3.02
N CYS A 166 2.00 8.40 -2.76
CA CYS A 166 2.00 7.16 -2.00
C CYS A 166 2.31 7.46 -0.52
N ASN A 167 1.34 7.37 0.36
CA ASN A 167 1.48 7.76 1.77
C ASN A 167 0.72 6.80 2.72
N PRO A 168 1.38 5.87 3.41
CA PRO A 168 2.83 5.58 3.48
C PRO A 168 3.44 5.09 2.18
N HIS A 169 4.77 5.29 2.01
CA HIS A 169 5.41 5.09 0.71
C HIS A 169 5.92 3.66 0.46
N ASN A 170 5.35 2.99 -0.52
CA ASN A 170 5.78 1.69 -1.03
C ASN A 170 6.64 1.90 -2.31
N PRO A 171 7.88 1.38 -2.40
CA PRO A 171 8.41 0.21 -1.69
C PRO A 171 9.29 0.52 -0.46
N VAL A 172 9.63 1.76 -0.21
CA VAL A 172 10.71 2.16 0.72
C VAL A 172 10.31 2.11 2.20
N GLY A 173 9.00 2.02 2.49
CA GLY A 173 8.50 1.93 3.86
C GLY A 173 8.69 3.20 4.69
N SER A 174 8.69 4.37 4.05
CA SER A 174 8.86 5.68 4.69
C SER A 174 7.53 6.36 4.97
N LEU A 175 7.51 7.18 6.01
CA LEU A 175 6.44 8.09 6.39
C LEU A 175 6.85 9.54 6.11
N TYR A 176 5.86 10.40 5.86
CA TYR A 176 6.09 11.82 5.66
C TYR A 176 5.73 12.62 6.91
N ARG A 177 6.53 13.65 7.20
CA ARG A 177 6.26 14.56 8.31
C ARG A 177 5.07 15.47 7.98
N LYS A 178 4.36 15.91 9.02
CA LYS A 178 3.23 16.84 8.86
C LYS A 178 3.62 18.10 8.09
N SER A 179 4.79 18.68 8.40
CA SER A 179 5.31 19.86 7.72
C SER A 179 5.53 19.64 6.22
N ASP A 180 6.02 18.44 5.84
CA ASP A 180 6.29 18.14 4.43
C ASP A 180 4.97 18.00 3.65
N LEU A 181 3.97 17.36 4.24
CA LEU A 181 2.63 17.25 3.65
C LEU A 181 1.91 18.60 3.58
N GLN A 182 2.07 19.46 4.60
CA GLN A 182 1.53 20.82 4.56
C GLN A 182 2.17 21.66 3.45
N ASN A 183 3.50 21.64 3.35
CA ASN A 183 4.22 22.34 2.29
C ASN A 183 3.86 21.82 0.90
N LEU A 184 3.69 20.49 0.76
CA LEU A 184 3.22 19.87 -0.47
C LEU A 184 1.82 20.38 -0.85
N ALA A 185 0.90 20.50 0.10
CA ALA A 185 -0.45 21.02 -0.15
C ALA A 185 -0.42 22.49 -0.60
N GLU A 186 0.43 23.33 0.01
CA GLU A 186 0.60 24.72 -0.40
C GLU A 186 1.21 24.85 -1.80
N LEU A 187 2.18 24.00 -2.15
CA LEU A 187 2.70 23.93 -3.52
C LEU A 187 1.61 23.52 -4.50
N ALA A 188 0.86 22.46 -4.19
CA ALA A 188 -0.24 21.98 -5.03
C ALA A 188 -1.29 23.06 -5.27
N LYS A 189 -1.66 23.83 -4.24
CA LYS A 189 -2.58 24.96 -4.37
C LYS A 189 -2.02 26.06 -5.29
N ARG A 190 -0.76 26.42 -5.10
CA ARG A 190 -0.07 27.47 -5.89
C ARG A 190 -0.03 27.14 -7.38
N TYR A 191 0.22 25.87 -7.71
CA TYR A 191 0.33 25.41 -9.10
C TYR A 191 -0.96 24.77 -9.66
N HIS A 192 -2.06 24.82 -8.93
CA HIS A 192 -3.36 24.23 -9.31
C HIS A 192 -3.29 22.73 -9.61
N VAL A 193 -2.49 22.00 -8.83
CA VAL A 193 -2.35 20.54 -8.89
C VAL A 193 -3.31 19.90 -7.91
N THR A 194 -3.99 18.83 -8.31
CA THR A 194 -4.77 18.00 -7.38
C THR A 194 -3.94 16.81 -6.91
N ILE A 195 -3.97 16.52 -5.60
CA ILE A 195 -3.24 15.40 -5.00
C ILE A 195 -4.20 14.22 -4.77
N LEU A 196 -3.83 13.05 -5.29
CA LEU A 196 -4.51 11.78 -5.05
C LEU A 196 -3.63 10.95 -4.10
N SER A 197 -3.94 10.97 -2.80
CA SER A 197 -3.14 10.29 -1.76
C SER A 197 -3.58 8.85 -1.61
N ASP A 198 -2.75 7.90 -2.09
CA ASP A 198 -2.93 6.47 -1.83
C ASP A 198 -2.46 6.13 -0.41
N GLU A 199 -3.41 5.91 0.48
CA GLU A 199 -3.19 5.67 1.91
C GLU A 199 -3.50 4.21 2.31
N ILE A 200 -3.45 3.29 1.36
CA ILE A 200 -3.80 1.87 1.58
C ILE A 200 -2.93 1.18 2.65
N HIS A 201 -1.70 1.66 2.89
CA HIS A 201 -0.79 1.15 3.91
C HIS A 201 -0.90 1.88 5.25
N ALA A 202 -1.77 2.88 5.39
CA ALA A 202 -1.93 3.71 6.58
C ALA A 202 -2.10 2.93 7.89
N PRO A 203 -2.88 1.82 7.96
CA PRO A 203 -3.02 1.08 9.21
C PRO A 203 -1.79 0.25 9.61
N LEU A 204 -0.79 0.13 8.74
CA LEU A 204 0.40 -0.72 8.92
C LEU A 204 1.62 0.11 9.31
N VAL A 205 1.49 0.93 10.35
CA VAL A 205 2.57 1.79 10.88
C VAL A 205 3.01 1.23 12.22
N TYR A 206 4.33 1.14 12.44
CA TYR A 206 4.92 0.60 13.66
C TYR A 206 4.79 1.59 14.81
N SER A 207 4.74 1.08 16.05
CA SER A 207 4.32 1.82 17.24
C SER A 207 5.17 3.05 17.59
N GLU A 208 6.43 3.08 17.18
CA GLU A 208 7.33 4.23 17.38
C GLU A 208 7.09 5.36 16.36
N ASN A 209 6.23 5.14 15.37
CA ASN A 209 5.95 6.08 14.29
C ASN A 209 4.47 6.50 14.28
N THR A 210 4.18 7.58 13.59
CA THR A 210 2.81 8.09 13.46
C THR A 210 2.48 8.34 12.00
N PHE A 211 1.42 7.70 11.51
CA PHE A 211 0.85 8.02 10.22
C PHE A 211 0.06 9.34 10.30
N ILE A 212 0.19 10.16 9.28
CA ILE A 212 -0.52 11.42 9.15
C ILE A 212 -1.34 11.39 7.86
N PRO A 213 -2.68 11.32 7.94
CA PRO A 213 -3.55 11.40 6.77
C PRO A 213 -3.35 12.71 6.02
N PHE A 214 -3.24 12.66 4.69
CA PHE A 214 -2.97 13.87 3.90
C PHE A 214 -4.04 14.96 4.11
N LEU A 215 -5.32 14.58 4.09
CA LEU A 215 -6.41 15.57 4.26
C LEU A 215 -6.50 16.15 5.69
N SER A 216 -5.81 15.55 6.67
CA SER A 216 -5.84 16.04 8.05
C SER A 216 -4.83 17.16 8.34
N VAL A 217 -3.88 17.43 7.43
CA VAL A 217 -2.75 18.31 7.74
C VAL A 217 -3.09 19.80 7.70
N SER A 218 -4.07 20.19 6.86
CA SER A 218 -4.52 21.59 6.72
C SER A 218 -5.83 21.68 5.92
N ASP A 219 -6.48 22.84 5.96
CA ASP A 219 -7.63 23.10 5.08
C ASP A 219 -7.20 23.19 3.61
N THR A 220 -6.00 23.66 3.33
CA THR A 220 -5.43 23.63 1.98
C THR A 220 -5.34 22.19 1.45
N ALA A 221 -4.90 21.22 2.26
CA ALA A 221 -4.87 19.83 1.86
C ALA A 221 -6.27 19.28 1.51
N LYS A 222 -7.30 19.65 2.26
CA LYS A 222 -8.70 19.30 1.94
C LYS A 222 -9.16 19.89 0.60
N GLU A 223 -8.76 21.14 0.29
CA GLU A 223 -9.10 21.81 -0.97
C GLU A 223 -8.45 21.15 -2.20
N VAL A 224 -7.20 20.70 -2.08
CA VAL A 224 -6.41 20.22 -3.21
C VAL A 224 -6.37 18.69 -3.31
N GLY A 225 -6.93 17.92 -2.35
CA GLY A 225 -6.68 16.50 -2.24
C GLY A 225 -7.89 15.59 -2.14
N PHE A 226 -7.61 14.32 -2.45
CA PHE A 226 -8.44 13.15 -2.14
C PHE A 226 -7.56 12.12 -1.42
N SER A 227 -8.13 11.38 -0.46
CA SER A 227 -7.47 10.23 0.17
C SER A 227 -8.16 8.93 -0.23
N PHE A 228 -7.35 7.90 -0.50
CA PHE A 228 -7.81 6.57 -0.89
C PHE A 228 -7.38 5.56 0.16
N LEU A 229 -8.34 4.93 0.81
CA LEU A 229 -8.15 4.01 1.92
C LEU A 229 -8.71 2.62 1.58
N SER A 230 -8.18 1.61 2.24
CA SER A 230 -8.73 0.26 2.14
C SER A 230 -8.28 -0.61 3.31
N ALA A 231 -9.17 -1.46 3.82
CA ALA A 231 -8.84 -2.50 4.78
C ALA A 231 -7.98 -3.65 4.18
N THR A 232 -7.90 -3.73 2.86
CA THR A 232 -7.43 -4.91 2.13
C THR A 232 -5.99 -5.30 2.42
N LYS A 233 -5.08 -4.34 2.63
CA LYS A 233 -3.67 -4.63 2.96
C LYS A 233 -3.50 -4.93 4.44
N ALA A 234 -4.08 -4.12 5.30
CA ALA A 234 -3.92 -4.23 6.74
C ALA A 234 -4.57 -5.50 7.32
N PHE A 235 -5.69 -5.93 6.75
CA PHE A 235 -6.45 -7.09 7.23
C PHE A 235 -6.36 -8.31 6.32
N ASN A 236 -5.45 -8.29 5.33
CA ASN A 236 -5.15 -9.42 4.43
C ASN A 236 -6.36 -9.92 3.62
N ILE A 237 -7.22 -9.01 3.17
CA ILE A 237 -8.46 -9.30 2.41
C ILE A 237 -8.44 -8.73 0.98
N ALA A 238 -7.26 -8.64 0.36
CA ALA A 238 -7.09 -8.00 -0.96
C ALA A 238 -7.97 -8.61 -2.08
N GLY A 239 -8.25 -9.90 -2.00
CA GLY A 239 -9.12 -10.59 -2.97
C GLY A 239 -10.59 -10.19 -2.89
N LEU A 240 -11.04 -9.58 -1.78
CA LEU A 240 -12.43 -9.20 -1.58
C LEU A 240 -12.84 -7.88 -2.23
N LYS A 241 -11.87 -7.08 -2.70
CA LYS A 241 -12.12 -5.90 -3.55
C LYS A 241 -13.07 -4.86 -2.96
N CYS A 242 -12.54 -4.01 -2.07
CA CYS A 242 -13.24 -2.86 -1.52
C CYS A 242 -12.25 -1.76 -1.09
N ALA A 243 -12.55 -0.53 -1.44
CA ALA A 243 -11.80 0.67 -1.02
C ALA A 243 -12.75 1.82 -0.70
N GLN A 244 -12.23 2.87 -0.10
CA GLN A 244 -12.95 4.08 0.24
C GLN A 244 -12.19 5.29 -0.31
N ILE A 245 -12.93 6.21 -0.93
CA ILE A 245 -12.45 7.50 -1.42
C ILE A 245 -13.00 8.57 -0.47
N VAL A 246 -12.13 9.43 0.03
CA VAL A 246 -12.47 10.52 0.96
C VAL A 246 -12.19 11.87 0.30
N ALA A 247 -13.17 12.79 0.41
CA ALA A 247 -13.02 14.18 0.04
C ALA A 247 -13.63 15.08 1.12
N GLN A 248 -12.95 16.19 1.47
CA GLN A 248 -13.35 17.04 2.60
C GLN A 248 -13.58 18.52 2.24
N SER A 249 -13.55 18.90 0.96
CA SER A 249 -13.97 20.22 0.49
C SER A 249 -15.23 20.12 -0.36
N GLU A 250 -16.05 21.17 -0.39
CA GLU A 250 -17.29 21.21 -1.21
C GLU A 250 -17.00 20.88 -2.69
N LYS A 251 -15.94 21.49 -3.24
CA LYS A 251 -15.50 21.25 -4.62
C LYS A 251 -15.20 19.78 -4.86
N ASN A 252 -14.39 19.15 -4.00
CA ASN A 252 -13.97 17.76 -4.17
C ASN A 252 -15.11 16.79 -3.86
N LEU A 253 -16.01 17.13 -2.94
CA LEU A 253 -17.26 16.39 -2.71
C LEU A 253 -18.17 16.37 -3.92
N ALA A 254 -18.30 17.52 -4.62
CA ALA A 254 -19.06 17.58 -5.87
C ALA A 254 -18.48 16.64 -6.93
N ILE A 255 -17.14 16.60 -7.08
CA ILE A 255 -16.44 15.67 -7.98
C ILE A 255 -16.69 14.22 -7.54
N LEU A 256 -16.50 13.91 -6.26
CA LEU A 256 -16.71 12.58 -5.70
C LEU A 256 -18.15 12.09 -5.93
N ASN A 257 -19.13 12.97 -5.78
CA ASN A 257 -20.54 12.67 -5.99
C ASN A 257 -20.95 12.53 -7.47
N SER A 258 -20.14 13.04 -8.40
CA SER A 258 -20.33 12.88 -9.84
C SER A 258 -19.77 11.58 -10.41
N LEU A 259 -19.10 10.76 -9.60
CA LEU A 259 -18.62 9.45 -10.02
C LEU A 259 -19.77 8.59 -10.59
N PRO A 260 -19.50 7.82 -11.66
CA PRO A 260 -20.49 6.87 -12.19
C PRO A 260 -20.96 5.88 -11.11
N THR A 261 -22.27 5.58 -11.10
CA THR A 261 -22.83 4.58 -10.17
C THR A 261 -22.15 3.23 -10.25
N ALA A 262 -21.58 2.89 -11.41
CA ALA A 262 -20.79 1.68 -11.61
C ALA A 262 -19.56 1.58 -10.68
N VAL A 263 -18.99 2.68 -10.24
CA VAL A 263 -17.87 2.66 -9.28
C VAL A 263 -18.32 2.04 -7.97
N HIS A 264 -19.46 2.48 -7.44
CA HIS A 264 -20.01 1.90 -6.21
C HIS A 264 -20.52 0.47 -6.43
N SER A 265 -21.35 0.25 -7.46
CA SER A 265 -22.06 -1.04 -7.65
C SER A 265 -21.14 -2.20 -8.04
N ARG A 266 -19.90 -1.95 -8.45
CA ARG A 266 -18.89 -2.96 -8.72
C ARG A 266 -18.00 -3.30 -7.51
N ALA A 267 -18.15 -2.60 -6.40
CA ALA A 267 -17.50 -3.02 -5.17
C ALA A 267 -18.15 -4.34 -4.67
N SER A 268 -17.34 -5.20 -4.10
CA SER A 268 -17.81 -6.50 -3.61
C SER A 268 -18.61 -6.34 -2.31
N LEU A 269 -19.80 -6.93 -2.23
CA LEU A 269 -20.56 -7.05 -0.99
C LEU A 269 -19.71 -7.66 0.12
N PHE A 270 -19.06 -8.79 -0.18
CA PHE A 270 -18.15 -9.47 0.76
C PHE A 270 -17.01 -8.58 1.20
N GLY A 271 -16.44 -7.79 0.27
CA GLY A 271 -15.38 -6.84 0.58
C GLY A 271 -15.85 -5.70 1.46
N ALA A 272 -17.00 -5.13 1.20
CA ALA A 272 -17.56 -4.03 1.98
C ALA A 272 -17.92 -4.47 3.40
N VAL A 273 -18.61 -5.60 3.55
CA VAL A 273 -18.98 -6.17 4.86
C VAL A 273 -17.74 -6.56 5.65
N ALA A 274 -16.80 -7.28 5.04
CA ALA A 274 -15.53 -7.65 5.70
C ALA A 274 -14.71 -6.44 6.11
N SER A 275 -14.69 -5.36 5.30
CA SER A 275 -13.97 -4.12 5.64
C SER A 275 -14.63 -3.39 6.81
N ALA A 276 -15.98 -3.36 6.88
CA ALA A 276 -16.69 -2.76 8.02
C ALA A 276 -16.37 -3.49 9.32
N VAL A 277 -16.45 -4.83 9.31
CA VAL A 277 -16.08 -5.68 10.46
C VAL A 277 -14.60 -5.51 10.81
N ALA A 278 -13.70 -5.46 9.83
CA ALA A 278 -12.27 -5.26 10.04
C ALA A 278 -12.00 -3.98 10.83
N TYR A 279 -12.54 -2.85 10.39
CA TYR A 279 -12.36 -1.55 11.06
C TYR A 279 -13.01 -1.50 12.44
N LYS A 280 -14.17 -2.13 12.61
CA LYS A 280 -14.94 -2.08 13.84
C LYS A 280 -14.43 -3.06 14.92
N GLU A 281 -14.09 -4.30 14.53
CA GLU A 281 -13.96 -5.41 15.47
C GLU A 281 -12.57 -6.08 15.47
N CYS A 282 -11.68 -5.72 14.53
CA CYS A 282 -10.39 -6.42 14.40
C CYS A 282 -9.18 -5.56 14.76
N ASN A 283 -9.36 -4.52 15.59
CA ASN A 283 -8.25 -3.65 16.02
C ASN A 283 -7.17 -4.42 16.78
N ASP A 284 -7.57 -5.29 17.73
CA ASP A 284 -6.61 -6.08 18.52
C ASP A 284 -5.83 -7.08 17.64
N TRP A 285 -6.49 -7.63 16.61
CA TRP A 285 -5.82 -8.48 15.62
C TRP A 285 -4.79 -7.68 14.81
N LEU A 286 -5.15 -6.48 14.35
CA LEU A 286 -4.24 -5.59 13.63
C LEU A 286 -3.03 -5.22 14.49
N ASP A 287 -3.24 -4.90 15.77
CA ASP A 287 -2.15 -4.62 16.71
C ASP A 287 -1.24 -5.84 16.90
N GLY A 288 -1.81 -7.05 16.93
CA GLY A 288 -1.05 -8.30 16.90
C GLY A 288 -0.20 -8.43 15.64
N VAL A 289 -0.78 -8.16 14.46
CA VAL A 289 -0.06 -8.18 13.18
C VAL A 289 1.08 -7.16 13.17
N ILE A 290 0.85 -5.93 13.62
CA ILE A 290 1.89 -4.89 13.68
C ILE A 290 3.05 -5.34 14.57
N ARG A 291 2.78 -5.97 15.72
CA ARG A 291 3.83 -6.52 16.59
C ARG A 291 4.64 -7.64 15.91
N GLU A 292 3.96 -8.58 15.23
CA GLU A 292 4.66 -9.65 14.49
C GLU A 292 5.50 -9.11 13.32
N LEU A 293 4.98 -8.13 12.62
CA LEU A 293 5.71 -7.44 11.54
C LEU A 293 6.90 -6.67 12.10
N ASP A 294 6.77 -6.04 13.27
CA ASP A 294 7.85 -5.34 13.95
C ASP A 294 9.00 -6.29 14.27
N LEU A 295 8.70 -7.44 14.86
CA LEU A 295 9.69 -8.49 15.11
C LEU A 295 10.32 -9.01 13.79
N SER A 296 9.53 -9.12 12.72
CA SER A 296 9.98 -9.63 11.42
C SER A 296 10.94 -8.68 10.70
N ARG A 297 10.68 -7.34 10.74
CA ARG A 297 11.56 -6.36 10.09
C ARG A 297 12.93 -6.27 10.77
N TYR A 298 13.01 -6.41 12.09
CA TYR A 298 14.27 -6.47 12.82
C TYR A 298 14.98 -7.80 12.63
N TYR A 299 14.24 -8.93 12.62
CA TYR A 299 14.82 -10.24 12.30
C TYR A 299 15.46 -10.29 10.91
N LEU A 300 14.83 -9.63 9.93
CA LEU A 300 15.42 -9.46 8.60
C LEU A 300 16.76 -8.71 8.66
N LYS A 301 16.86 -7.65 9.48
CA LYS A 301 18.11 -6.92 9.70
C LYS A 301 19.18 -7.80 10.31
N GLU A 302 18.83 -8.54 11.36
CA GLU A 302 19.75 -9.49 12.01
C GLU A 302 20.32 -10.51 11.03
N LEU A 303 19.48 -11.05 10.13
CA LEU A 303 19.92 -12.02 9.11
C LEU A 303 20.85 -11.39 8.07
N VAL A 304 20.60 -10.15 7.64
CA VAL A 304 21.51 -9.42 6.75
C VAL A 304 22.90 -9.29 7.38
N GLU A 305 22.96 -8.90 8.65
CA GLU A 305 24.22 -8.75 9.41
C GLU A 305 24.90 -10.09 9.69
N GLN A 306 24.15 -11.09 10.17
CA GLN A 306 24.64 -12.43 10.48
C GLN A 306 25.24 -13.13 9.26
N PHE A 307 24.59 -13.00 8.11
CA PHE A 307 25.07 -13.63 6.87
C PHE A 307 26.16 -12.80 6.17
N LYS A 308 26.47 -11.61 6.68
CA LYS A 308 27.47 -10.67 6.11
C LYS A 308 27.20 -10.41 4.63
N LEU A 309 25.93 -10.22 4.28
CA LEU A 309 25.53 -10.01 2.90
C LEU A 309 25.94 -8.61 2.42
N PRO A 310 26.32 -8.45 1.14
CA PRO A 310 26.55 -7.16 0.52
C PRO A 310 25.21 -6.46 0.22
N ILE A 311 24.40 -6.28 1.25
CA ILE A 311 23.03 -5.72 1.18
C ILE A 311 22.92 -4.56 2.14
N GLY A 312 22.52 -3.39 1.62
CA GLY A 312 22.02 -2.30 2.45
C GLY A 312 20.56 -2.55 2.83
N TYR A 313 20.23 -2.46 4.12
CA TYR A 313 18.87 -2.55 4.58
C TYR A 313 18.59 -1.55 5.71
N ARG A 314 17.66 -0.65 5.48
CA ARG A 314 17.07 0.20 6.50
C ARG A 314 15.75 -0.41 6.96
N VAL A 315 15.58 -0.54 8.27
CA VAL A 315 14.31 -1.02 8.86
C VAL A 315 13.19 -0.04 8.50
N PRO A 316 12.11 -0.50 7.85
CA PRO A 316 11.03 0.38 7.40
C PRO A 316 10.20 0.93 8.57
N GLU A 317 9.60 2.09 8.39
CA GLU A 317 8.72 2.76 9.36
C GLU A 317 7.27 2.25 9.27
N CYS A 318 6.91 1.60 8.16
CA CYS A 318 5.55 1.12 7.87
C CYS A 318 5.55 -0.05 6.88
N SER A 319 4.37 -0.66 6.71
CA SER A 319 4.13 -1.75 5.76
C SER A 319 4.85 -3.05 6.16
N TYR A 320 4.97 -3.99 5.23
CA TYR A 320 5.61 -5.30 5.42
C TYR A 320 6.60 -5.63 4.30
N PHE A 321 7.23 -4.58 3.76
CA PHE A 321 8.22 -4.73 2.70
C PHE A 321 9.63 -4.42 3.18
N GLY A 322 10.56 -5.32 2.89
CA GLY A 322 11.98 -5.06 2.94
C GLY A 322 12.45 -4.51 1.60
N TRP A 323 12.96 -3.28 1.59
CA TRP A 323 13.62 -2.66 0.44
C TRP A 323 15.12 -2.83 0.61
N LEU A 324 15.70 -3.76 -0.17
CA LEU A 324 17.08 -4.22 -0.02
C LEU A 324 17.94 -3.60 -1.12
N ASP A 325 18.98 -2.89 -0.73
CA ASP A 325 19.99 -2.31 -1.63
C ASP A 325 21.05 -3.36 -1.99
N LEU A 326 21.09 -3.72 -3.25
CA LEU A 326 22.06 -4.69 -3.82
C LEU A 326 23.11 -4.01 -4.71
N ARG A 327 23.21 -2.68 -4.68
CA ARG A 327 24.17 -1.94 -5.56
C ARG A 327 25.60 -2.40 -5.34
N SER A 328 25.97 -2.77 -4.11
CA SER A 328 27.28 -3.32 -3.78
C SER A 328 27.50 -4.79 -4.21
N ALA A 329 26.45 -5.52 -4.55
CA ALA A 329 26.55 -6.90 -5.02
C ALA A 329 26.93 -7.01 -6.51
N ASN A 330 26.95 -5.89 -7.25
CA ASN A 330 27.36 -5.82 -8.66
C ASN A 330 26.63 -6.84 -9.57
N LEU A 331 25.36 -7.12 -9.31
CA LEU A 331 24.57 -8.00 -10.16
C LEU A 331 24.24 -7.33 -11.49
N SER A 332 24.23 -8.11 -12.57
CA SER A 332 23.91 -7.65 -13.92
C SER A 332 22.84 -8.53 -14.57
N GLY A 333 22.18 -8.02 -15.59
CA GLY A 333 21.14 -8.73 -16.31
C GLY A 333 19.77 -8.71 -15.62
N ASP A 334 18.96 -9.75 -15.86
CA ASP A 334 17.65 -9.91 -15.24
C ASP A 334 17.78 -10.38 -13.79
N ILE A 335 17.62 -9.44 -12.87
CA ILE A 335 17.75 -9.70 -11.42
C ILE A 335 16.68 -10.69 -10.94
N ALA A 336 15.43 -10.57 -11.41
CA ALA A 336 14.38 -11.49 -10.99
C ALA A 336 14.69 -12.93 -11.42
N GLN A 337 15.09 -13.12 -12.68
CA GLN A 337 15.45 -14.44 -13.20
C GLN A 337 16.72 -15.00 -12.52
N HIS A 338 17.66 -14.14 -12.16
CA HIS A 338 18.86 -14.53 -11.40
C HIS A 338 18.49 -15.16 -10.05
N PHE A 339 17.62 -14.49 -9.26
CA PHE A 339 17.17 -15.01 -7.95
C PHE A 339 16.33 -16.29 -8.08
N ILE A 340 15.49 -16.41 -9.11
CA ILE A 340 14.75 -17.65 -9.41
C ILE A 340 15.72 -18.81 -9.71
N ASN A 341 16.66 -18.60 -10.60
CA ASN A 341 17.57 -19.67 -11.05
C ASN A 341 18.56 -20.10 -9.97
N LYS A 342 19.18 -19.16 -9.29
CA LYS A 342 20.24 -19.41 -8.30
C LYS A 342 19.73 -19.67 -6.90
N GLY A 343 18.73 -18.89 -6.48
CA GLY A 343 18.18 -18.91 -5.13
C GLY A 343 16.91 -19.71 -4.96
N ARG A 344 16.19 -20.05 -6.04
CA ARG A 344 14.83 -20.60 -5.97
C ARG A 344 13.89 -19.70 -5.16
N ILE A 345 14.01 -18.38 -5.34
CA ILE A 345 13.20 -17.37 -4.67
C ILE A 345 12.73 -16.33 -5.69
N ALA A 346 11.46 -15.99 -5.65
CA ALA A 346 10.92 -14.89 -6.42
C ALA A 346 10.92 -13.61 -5.56
N ILE A 347 11.44 -12.54 -6.13
CA ILE A 347 11.52 -11.21 -5.53
C ILE A 347 10.91 -10.18 -6.48
N ALA A 348 10.60 -8.98 -6.01
CA ALA A 348 10.24 -7.89 -6.90
C ALA A 348 11.48 -7.05 -7.20
N PRO A 349 11.96 -7.01 -8.44
CA PRO A 349 13.15 -6.23 -8.80
C PRO A 349 12.85 -4.75 -8.74
N GLY A 350 13.83 -3.97 -8.27
CA GLY A 350 13.64 -2.55 -7.97
C GLY A 350 13.33 -1.68 -9.18
N ASN A 351 13.78 -2.05 -10.37
CA ASN A 351 13.47 -1.34 -11.60
C ASN A 351 11.97 -1.31 -11.94
N PHE A 352 11.15 -2.19 -11.37
CA PHE A 352 9.68 -2.12 -11.49
C PHE A 352 9.10 -0.88 -10.80
N TYR A 353 9.83 -0.31 -9.84
CA TYR A 353 9.40 0.86 -9.06
C TYR A 353 9.90 2.19 -9.65
N GLY A 354 10.49 2.15 -10.83
CA GLY A 354 11.04 3.30 -11.53
C GLY A 354 12.56 3.28 -11.63
N PRO A 355 13.14 4.24 -12.35
CA PRO A 355 14.59 4.27 -12.61
C PRO A 355 15.46 4.29 -11.34
N THR A 356 14.99 5.00 -10.31
CA THR A 356 15.69 5.12 -9.02
C THR A 356 15.68 3.85 -8.18
N GLY A 357 14.85 2.85 -8.55
CA GLY A 357 14.85 1.53 -7.94
C GLY A 357 15.90 0.57 -8.50
N SER A 358 16.66 0.97 -9.51
CA SER A 358 17.72 0.11 -10.07
C SER A 358 18.76 -0.28 -9.03
N GLY A 359 19.12 -1.56 -8.98
CA GLY A 359 20.04 -2.12 -7.98
C GLY A 359 19.37 -2.49 -6.65
N PHE A 360 18.06 -2.33 -6.52
CA PHE A 360 17.30 -2.75 -5.34
C PHE A 360 16.43 -3.98 -5.64
N ILE A 361 15.97 -4.63 -4.57
CA ILE A 361 14.88 -5.60 -4.61
C ILE A 361 13.90 -5.35 -3.47
N ARG A 362 12.63 -5.69 -3.69
CA ARG A 362 11.63 -5.70 -2.62
C ARG A 362 11.20 -7.11 -2.28
N ILE A 363 11.17 -7.44 -1.00
CA ILE A 363 10.62 -8.68 -0.47
C ILE A 363 9.50 -8.38 0.53
N ASN A 364 8.56 -9.32 0.67
CA ASN A 364 7.50 -9.28 1.67
C ASN A 364 7.91 -10.14 2.86
N PHE A 365 7.99 -9.56 4.06
CA PHE A 365 8.33 -10.27 5.29
C PHE A 365 7.10 -10.59 6.19
N ALA A 366 5.86 -10.39 5.69
CA ALA A 366 4.63 -10.76 6.41
C ALA A 366 4.37 -12.27 6.33
N THR A 367 5.24 -13.04 6.93
CA THR A 367 5.23 -14.51 6.96
C THR A 367 5.91 -15.02 8.24
N SER A 368 6.10 -16.33 8.38
CA SER A 368 6.80 -16.88 9.55
C SER A 368 8.30 -16.59 9.54
N ARG A 369 8.93 -16.60 10.73
CA ARG A 369 10.38 -16.41 10.85
C ARG A 369 11.18 -17.50 10.13
N GLU A 370 10.66 -18.74 10.10
CA GLU A 370 11.26 -19.84 9.35
C GLU A 370 11.30 -19.53 7.85
N LEU A 371 10.22 -18.98 7.30
CA LEU A 371 10.16 -18.59 5.89
C LEU A 371 11.01 -17.35 5.59
N ILE A 372 11.15 -16.41 6.54
CA ILE A 372 12.09 -15.29 6.40
C ILE A 372 13.54 -15.81 6.40
N LEU A 373 13.88 -16.74 7.28
CA LEU A 373 15.21 -17.38 7.32
C LEU A 373 15.49 -18.15 6.03
N ASP A 374 14.53 -18.92 5.52
CA ASP A 374 14.65 -19.62 4.24
C ASP A 374 14.84 -18.63 3.09
N ALA A 375 14.05 -17.54 3.04
CA ALA A 375 14.19 -16.49 2.04
C ALA A 375 15.61 -15.89 2.04
N MET A 376 16.14 -15.53 3.21
CA MET A 376 17.46 -14.93 3.33
C MET A 376 18.58 -15.93 3.02
N THR A 377 18.38 -17.23 3.33
CA THR A 377 19.29 -18.30 2.94
C THR A 377 19.35 -18.46 1.41
N ARG A 378 18.21 -18.41 0.75
CA ARG A 378 18.10 -18.46 -0.71
C ARG A 378 18.67 -17.21 -1.38
N ILE A 379 18.46 -16.02 -0.80
CA ILE A 379 19.08 -14.78 -1.25
C ILE A 379 20.61 -14.88 -1.12
N ARG A 380 21.14 -15.35 0.01
CA ARG A 380 22.57 -15.57 0.19
C ARG A 380 23.14 -16.47 -0.90
N LYS A 381 22.49 -17.62 -1.15
CA LYS A 381 22.92 -18.55 -2.20
C LYS A 381 22.92 -17.90 -3.60
N ALA A 382 22.03 -16.98 -3.87
CA ALA A 382 21.98 -16.28 -5.15
C ALA A 382 23.07 -15.20 -5.29
N LEU A 383 23.61 -14.71 -4.17
CA LEU A 383 24.65 -13.68 -4.14
C LEU A 383 26.08 -14.26 -4.07
N THR A 384 26.22 -15.55 -3.78
CA THR A 384 27.49 -16.29 -3.79
C THR A 384 27.65 -17.17 -5.04
#